data_1565b27b02eaecdebe067c2a678befbf
#
_entry.id   1565b27b02eaecdebe067c2a678befbf
#
_cell.length_a   1.000
_cell.length_b   1.000
_cell.length_c   1.000
_cell.angle_alpha   90.00
_cell.angle_beta   90.00
_cell.angle_gamma   90.00
#
_symmetry.space_group_name_H-M   'P 1'
#
loop_
_entity.id
_entity.type
_entity.pdbx_description
1 polymer ?
#
loop_
_entity_poly.entity_id
_entity_poly.type
_entity_poly.pdbx_seq_one_letter_code
_entity_poly.pdbx_strand_id
1 'polypeptide(L)'
;MQSQEAFAKLLGEPYAHPTVPVKDNTNYIFELDSEQGAKANHWHTDVTFVPEVPKYSVLRGVTIPKVGGDTVWANTNKAYEDLPEGLKKLADELWAIHTNEYDYAQFKPTENINDEVKKKYRDIFESTIYKTRHPVVHTQKLGKSICY
;
A
#
# COMPACT_ATOMS: atom_id res chain seq x y z
N MET A 1 17.40 -11.28 2.36
CA MET A 1 17.19 -10.15 1.42
C MET A 1 17.40 -10.56 -0.02
N GLN A 2 18.59 -11.04 -0.43
CA GLN A 2 18.83 -11.45 -1.84
C GLN A 2 17.80 -12.45 -2.40
N SER A 3 17.34 -13.42 -1.59
CA SER A 3 16.31 -14.38 -2.01
C SER A 3 14.94 -13.77 -2.24
N GLN A 4 14.56 -12.72 -1.49
CA GLN A 4 13.29 -12.01 -1.67
C GLN A 4 13.31 -11.16 -2.95
N GLU A 5 14.40 -10.46 -3.22
CA GLU A 5 14.57 -9.71 -4.49
C GLU A 5 14.61 -10.64 -5.69
N ALA A 6 15.33 -11.78 -5.57
CA ALA A 6 15.36 -12.78 -6.62
C ALA A 6 13.97 -13.34 -6.93
N PHE A 7 13.17 -13.60 -5.90
CA PHE A 7 11.77 -14.02 -6.08
C PHE A 7 10.93 -12.92 -6.73
N ALA A 8 11.04 -11.68 -6.27
CA ALA A 8 10.29 -10.56 -6.85
C ALA A 8 10.60 -10.37 -8.35
N LYS A 9 11.86 -10.55 -8.75
CA LYS A 9 12.29 -10.49 -10.17
C LYS A 9 11.65 -11.56 -11.05
N LEU A 10 11.22 -12.69 -10.49
CA LEU A 10 10.47 -13.71 -11.26
C LEU A 10 9.04 -13.24 -11.60
N LEU A 11 8.50 -12.30 -10.83
CA LEU A 11 7.17 -11.75 -11.05
C LEU A 11 7.15 -10.55 -12.00
N GLY A 12 8.28 -9.90 -12.19
CA GLY A 12 8.45 -8.73 -13.05
C GLY A 12 9.63 -7.86 -12.64
N GLU A 13 9.74 -6.68 -13.25
CA GLU A 13 10.75 -5.71 -12.85
C GLU A 13 10.39 -5.11 -11.48
N PRO A 14 11.27 -5.21 -10.48
CA PRO A 14 11.01 -4.65 -9.17
C PRO A 14 10.92 -3.13 -9.20
N TYR A 15 10.01 -2.59 -8.42
CA TYR A 15 9.79 -1.16 -8.28
C TYR A 15 10.15 -0.70 -6.86
N ALA A 16 10.99 0.33 -6.76
CA ALA A 16 11.32 0.94 -5.47
C ALA A 16 10.15 1.81 -4.98
N HIS A 17 9.95 1.87 -3.65
CA HIS A 17 8.95 2.80 -3.12
C HIS A 17 9.31 4.24 -3.51
N PRO A 18 8.37 5.04 -4.08
CA PRO A 18 8.71 6.31 -4.70
C PRO A 18 9.16 7.40 -3.71
N THR A 19 8.82 7.27 -2.43
CA THR A 19 9.13 8.27 -1.40
C THR A 19 9.94 7.72 -0.23
N VAL A 20 9.93 6.40 0.00
CA VAL A 20 10.60 5.81 1.15
C VAL A 20 12.01 5.38 0.77
N PRO A 21 13.04 5.81 1.52
CA PRO A 21 14.40 5.33 1.32
C PRO A 21 14.48 3.81 1.49
N VAL A 22 15.17 3.17 0.58
CA VAL A 22 15.46 1.74 0.66
C VAL A 22 16.57 1.48 1.69
N LYS A 23 16.60 0.26 2.21
CA LYS A 23 17.64 -0.17 3.15
C LYS A 23 18.99 -0.27 2.44
N ASP A 24 20.08 -0.09 3.20
CA ASP A 24 21.44 -0.29 2.70
C ASP A 24 21.62 -1.66 2.03
N ASN A 25 22.30 -1.68 0.90
CA ASN A 25 22.54 -2.87 0.07
C ASN A 25 21.31 -3.50 -0.60
N THR A 26 20.20 -2.79 -0.72
CA THR A 26 19.04 -3.17 -1.53
C THR A 26 18.45 -1.94 -2.19
N ASN A 27 17.86 -2.11 -3.39
CA ASN A 27 17.19 -1.02 -4.11
C ASN A 27 15.66 -1.09 -4.01
N TYR A 28 15.11 -2.18 -3.47
CA TYR A 28 13.69 -2.49 -3.58
C TYR A 28 13.04 -2.94 -2.27
N ILE A 29 13.82 -3.19 -1.21
CA ILE A 29 13.29 -3.69 0.04
C ILE A 29 13.06 -2.53 1.00
N PHE A 30 11.81 -2.40 1.42
CA PHE A 30 11.38 -1.54 2.50
C PHE A 30 11.16 -2.37 3.76
N GLU A 31 11.66 -1.92 4.90
CA GLU A 31 11.51 -2.58 6.19
C GLU A 31 10.37 -1.93 6.98
N LEU A 32 9.40 -2.75 7.35
CA LEU A 32 8.29 -2.36 8.23
C LEU A 32 8.58 -2.87 9.63
N ASP A 33 8.80 -1.97 10.57
CA ASP A 33 9.06 -2.29 11.97
C ASP A 33 7.97 -1.67 12.85
N SER A 34 7.17 -2.53 13.48
CA SER A 34 6.08 -2.09 14.35
C SER A 34 6.56 -1.42 15.64
N GLU A 35 7.79 -1.69 16.09
CA GLU A 35 8.40 -1.01 17.25
C GLU A 35 8.76 0.44 16.90
N GLN A 36 9.02 0.72 15.63
CA GLN A 36 9.26 2.06 15.11
C GLN A 36 7.98 2.77 14.65
N GLY A 37 6.81 2.19 14.93
CA GLY A 37 5.52 2.83 14.67
C GLY A 37 4.85 2.44 13.36
N ALA A 38 5.42 1.55 12.57
CA ALA A 38 4.78 1.05 11.36
C ALA A 38 3.60 0.14 11.73
N LYS A 39 2.37 0.67 11.65
CA LYS A 39 1.13 -0.06 11.91
C LYS A 39 0.14 0.20 10.79
N ALA A 40 -0.22 -0.84 10.06
CA ALA A 40 -1.29 -0.82 9.08
C ALA A 40 -2.56 -1.41 9.71
N ASN A 41 -3.49 -0.57 10.12
CA ASN A 41 -4.74 -0.95 10.78
C ASN A 41 -5.99 -0.51 10.01
N HIS A 42 -5.83 -0.10 8.77
CA HIS A 42 -6.91 0.26 7.85
C HIS A 42 -6.78 -0.53 6.56
N TRP A 43 -7.91 -0.82 5.92
CA TRP A 43 -7.91 -1.40 4.59
C TRP A 43 -7.28 -0.43 3.59
N HIS A 44 -6.31 -0.90 2.82
CA HIS A 44 -5.61 -0.10 1.82
C HIS A 44 -4.99 -0.98 0.74
N THR A 45 -4.64 -0.36 -0.36
CA THR A 45 -3.76 -0.92 -1.38
C THR A 45 -2.52 -0.03 -1.46
N ASP A 46 -1.34 -0.64 -1.41
CA ASP A 46 -0.08 0.09 -1.40
C ASP A 46 0.18 0.84 -2.72
N VAL A 47 0.76 2.04 -2.61
CA VAL A 47 1.35 2.81 -3.71
C VAL A 47 0.38 3.06 -4.88
N THR A 48 -0.90 3.26 -4.59
CA THR A 48 -1.90 3.54 -5.64
C THR A 48 -1.85 4.97 -6.18
N PHE A 49 -1.09 5.84 -5.57
CA PHE A 49 -0.93 7.25 -5.96
C PHE A 49 0.00 7.47 -7.16
N VAL A 50 0.66 6.41 -7.67
CA VAL A 50 1.50 6.46 -8.87
C VAL A 50 0.70 6.07 -10.12
N PRO A 51 1.09 6.55 -11.32
CA PRO A 51 0.38 6.23 -12.57
C PRO A 51 0.36 4.74 -12.89
N GLU A 52 1.49 4.06 -12.67
CA GLU A 52 1.62 2.61 -12.88
C GLU A 52 1.70 1.91 -11.52
N VAL A 53 0.53 1.50 -11.02
CA VAL A 53 0.42 0.81 -9.73
C VAL A 53 1.17 -0.53 -9.77
N PRO A 54 2.01 -0.85 -8.76
CA PRO A 54 2.67 -2.15 -8.67
C PRO A 54 1.66 -3.29 -8.68
N LYS A 55 1.93 -4.32 -9.49
CA LYS A 55 1.02 -5.48 -9.62
C LYS A 55 1.10 -6.46 -8.47
N TYR A 56 2.26 -6.52 -7.82
CA TYR A 56 2.56 -7.45 -6.75
C TYR A 56 3.32 -6.78 -5.64
N SER A 57 2.96 -7.09 -4.41
CA SER A 57 3.75 -6.80 -3.21
C SER A 57 4.19 -8.11 -2.58
N VAL A 58 5.47 -8.21 -2.19
CA VAL A 58 6.03 -9.40 -1.54
C VAL A 58 6.37 -9.07 -0.10
N LEU A 59 5.49 -9.43 0.81
CA LEU A 59 5.69 -9.26 2.24
C LEU A 59 6.38 -10.48 2.83
N ARG A 60 7.48 -10.27 3.55
CA ARG A 60 8.22 -11.30 4.28
C ARG A 60 8.22 -11.01 5.77
N GLY A 61 7.69 -11.93 6.56
CA GLY A 61 7.83 -11.90 8.02
C GLY A 61 9.26 -12.25 8.42
N VAL A 62 9.91 -11.40 9.21
CA VAL A 62 11.25 -11.61 9.78
C VAL A 62 11.15 -11.85 11.27
N THR A 63 10.49 -10.97 11.99
CA THR A 63 10.14 -11.14 13.40
C THR A 63 8.62 -11.12 13.50
N ILE A 64 8.05 -12.22 13.95
CA ILE A 64 6.59 -12.39 14.05
C ILE A 64 6.24 -12.64 15.51
N PRO A 65 5.31 -11.90 16.11
CA PRO A 65 4.87 -12.13 17.48
C PRO A 65 4.15 -13.49 17.60
N LYS A 66 4.16 -14.06 18.79
CA LYS A 66 3.45 -15.33 19.04
C LYS A 66 1.93 -15.19 18.96
N VAL A 67 1.40 -13.99 19.18
CA VAL A 67 -0.02 -13.67 19.16
C VAL A 67 -0.22 -12.28 18.58
N GLY A 68 -1.20 -12.12 17.71
CA GLY A 68 -1.54 -10.84 17.05
C GLY A 68 -0.60 -10.48 15.90
N GLY A 69 -0.85 -9.33 15.30
CA GLY A 69 -0.09 -8.85 14.14
C GLY A 69 -0.44 -9.58 12.83
N ASP A 70 -1.60 -10.21 12.76
CA ASP A 70 -2.05 -10.93 11.57
C ASP A 70 -2.24 -9.96 10.39
N THR A 71 -1.81 -10.39 9.21
CA THR A 71 -2.12 -9.70 7.96
C THR A 71 -3.36 -10.33 7.34
N VAL A 72 -4.36 -9.49 7.08
CA VAL A 72 -5.62 -9.91 6.46
C VAL A 72 -5.75 -9.34 5.06
N TRP A 73 -6.45 -10.05 4.18
CA TRP A 73 -6.59 -9.71 2.78
C TRP A 73 -8.06 -9.67 2.37
N ALA A 74 -8.44 -8.68 1.57
CA ALA A 74 -9.76 -8.60 0.98
C ALA A 74 -9.69 -8.90 -0.52
N ASN A 75 -10.64 -9.69 -1.03
CA ASN A 75 -10.78 -9.95 -2.45
C ASN A 75 -11.60 -8.85 -3.10
N THR A 76 -10.96 -7.94 -3.81
CA THR A 76 -11.60 -6.78 -4.44
C THR A 76 -12.45 -7.14 -5.66
N ASN A 77 -12.20 -8.28 -6.33
CA ASN A 77 -13.11 -8.80 -7.35
C ASN A 77 -14.44 -9.22 -6.70
N LYS A 78 -14.36 -9.98 -5.62
CA LYS A 78 -15.54 -10.40 -4.88
C LYS A 78 -16.32 -9.20 -4.31
N ALA A 79 -15.61 -8.19 -3.81
CA ALA A 79 -16.23 -6.96 -3.34
C ALA A 79 -17.04 -6.26 -4.44
N TYR A 80 -16.53 -6.21 -5.68
CA TYR A 80 -17.28 -5.70 -6.81
C TYR A 80 -18.48 -6.58 -7.16
N GLU A 81 -18.29 -7.91 -7.21
CA GLU A 81 -19.37 -8.86 -7.54
C GLU A 81 -20.55 -8.76 -6.58
N ASP A 82 -20.29 -8.51 -5.30
CA ASP A 82 -21.30 -8.43 -4.24
C ASP A 82 -22.02 -7.07 -4.18
N LEU A 83 -21.58 -6.07 -4.96
CA LEU A 83 -22.30 -4.80 -5.03
C LEU A 83 -23.69 -4.98 -5.66
N PRO A 84 -24.72 -4.29 -5.15
CA PRO A 84 -25.98 -4.13 -5.84
C PRO A 84 -25.79 -3.50 -7.23
N GLU A 85 -26.61 -3.90 -8.21
CA GLU A 85 -26.46 -3.45 -9.61
C GLU A 85 -26.44 -1.92 -9.79
N GLY A 86 -27.21 -1.17 -9.00
CA GLY A 86 -27.16 0.29 -9.03
C GLY A 86 -25.82 0.86 -8.61
N LEU A 87 -25.14 0.24 -7.61
CA LEU A 87 -23.82 0.65 -7.17
C LEU A 87 -22.72 0.20 -8.14
N LYS A 88 -22.86 -0.97 -8.79
CA LYS A 88 -21.93 -1.37 -9.86
C LYS A 88 -21.91 -0.36 -10.98
N LYS A 89 -23.11 0.03 -11.51
CA LYS A 89 -23.23 1.03 -12.56
C LYS A 89 -22.60 2.36 -12.17
N LEU A 90 -22.82 2.81 -10.94
CA LEU A 90 -22.21 4.03 -10.44
C LEU A 90 -20.68 3.89 -10.37
N ALA A 91 -20.18 2.81 -9.77
CA ALA A 91 -18.74 2.57 -9.60
C ALA A 91 -18.00 2.46 -10.95
N ASP A 92 -18.61 1.85 -11.96
CA ASP A 92 -18.05 1.69 -13.30
C ASP A 92 -17.77 3.04 -14.01
N GLU A 93 -18.49 4.10 -13.65
CA GLU A 93 -18.36 5.43 -14.24
C GLU A 93 -17.46 6.37 -13.42
N LEU A 94 -17.11 5.99 -12.19
CA LEU A 94 -16.37 6.84 -11.28
C LEU A 94 -14.85 6.74 -11.46
N TRP A 95 -14.20 7.87 -11.20
CA TRP A 95 -12.77 8.01 -11.10
C TRP A 95 -12.39 8.56 -9.74
N ALA A 96 -11.35 8.02 -9.12
CA ALA A 96 -10.81 8.47 -7.87
C ALA A 96 -9.44 9.15 -8.07
N ILE A 97 -9.16 10.16 -7.27
CA ILE A 97 -7.83 10.74 -7.17
C ILE A 97 -7.13 10.08 -6.00
N HIS A 98 -6.03 9.39 -6.29
CA HIS A 98 -5.16 8.80 -5.30
C HIS A 98 -3.98 9.74 -5.04
N THR A 99 -3.68 9.97 -3.78
CA THR A 99 -2.58 10.87 -3.38
C THR A 99 -1.93 10.37 -2.09
N ASN A 100 -0.64 10.60 -1.94
CA ASN A 100 0.08 10.35 -0.69
C ASN A 100 0.07 11.58 0.24
N GLU A 101 -0.55 12.69 -0.16
CA GLU A 101 -0.64 13.94 0.61
C GLU A 101 -1.27 13.75 2.01
N TYR A 102 -2.15 12.74 2.15
CA TYR A 102 -2.90 12.48 3.38
C TYR A 102 -2.60 11.12 4.02
N ASP A 103 -1.62 10.39 3.53
CA ASP A 103 -1.29 9.04 4.00
C ASP A 103 -1.08 8.98 5.52
N TYR A 104 -0.58 10.05 6.11
CA TYR A 104 -0.31 10.17 7.55
C TYR A 104 -1.27 11.07 8.33
N ALA A 105 -2.26 11.69 7.69
CA ALA A 105 -3.24 12.55 8.35
C ALA A 105 -4.08 11.78 9.40
N GLN A 106 -4.18 10.46 9.26
CA GLN A 106 -4.90 9.57 10.18
C GLN A 106 -4.04 9.01 11.32
N PHE A 107 -2.75 9.32 11.37
CA PHE A 107 -1.90 8.94 12.48
C PHE A 107 -2.37 9.67 13.75
N LYS A 108 -3.38 9.09 14.43
CA LYS A 108 -3.68 9.49 15.81
C LYS A 108 -2.42 9.23 16.63
N PRO A 109 -1.97 10.20 17.43
CA PRO A 109 -0.83 9.99 18.30
C PRO A 109 -1.16 8.79 19.22
N THR A 110 -0.58 7.64 18.98
CA THR A 110 -0.45 6.63 20.04
C THR A 110 0.57 7.21 21.02
N GLU A 111 0.21 7.22 22.29
CA GLU A 111 0.90 7.94 23.38
C GLU A 111 2.40 7.64 23.52
N ASN A 112 2.95 6.69 22.75
CA ASN A 112 4.30 6.15 22.93
C ASN A 112 5.26 6.38 21.74
N ILE A 113 4.90 7.14 20.71
CA ILE A 113 5.83 7.42 19.60
C ILE A 113 6.30 8.87 19.71
N ASN A 114 7.62 9.06 19.79
CA ASN A 114 8.28 10.36 19.83
C ASN A 114 7.87 11.20 18.60
N ASP A 115 7.53 12.47 18.83
CA ASP A 115 7.09 13.39 17.78
C ASP A 115 8.15 13.64 16.69
N GLU A 116 9.44 13.48 17.03
CA GLU A 116 10.55 13.52 16.04
C GLU A 116 10.48 12.37 15.05
N VAL A 117 10.15 11.16 15.50
CA VAL A 117 10.00 9.99 14.64
C VAL A 117 8.80 10.19 13.71
N LYS A 118 7.68 10.69 14.24
CA LYS A 118 6.49 11.01 13.42
C LYS A 118 6.80 12.05 12.36
N LYS A 119 7.52 13.11 12.75
CA LYS A 119 7.93 14.16 11.82
C LYS A 119 8.83 13.61 10.72
N LYS A 120 9.84 12.82 11.08
CA LYS A 120 10.76 12.18 10.12
C LYS A 120 10.02 11.29 9.11
N TYR A 121 9.05 10.48 9.56
CA TYR A 121 8.23 9.67 8.67
C TYR A 121 7.41 10.54 7.73
N ARG A 122 6.73 11.56 8.25
CA ARG A 122 5.97 12.51 7.43
C ARG A 122 6.84 13.17 6.37
N ASP A 123 7.98 13.72 6.77
CA ASP A 123 8.92 14.41 5.87
C ASP A 123 9.40 13.49 4.73
N ILE A 124 9.59 12.20 5.00
CA ILE A 124 9.97 11.19 4.00
C ILE A 124 8.82 10.90 3.04
N PHE A 125 7.64 10.61 3.54
CA PHE A 125 6.51 10.20 2.71
C PHE A 125 5.89 11.35 1.92
N GLU A 126 5.95 12.57 2.45
CA GLU A 126 5.48 13.80 1.79
C GLU A 126 6.60 14.51 1.02
N SER A 127 7.80 13.94 0.92
CA SER A 127 8.94 14.53 0.18
C SER A 127 8.61 14.80 -1.29
N THR A 128 7.72 14.02 -1.87
CA THR A 128 7.17 14.22 -3.22
C THR A 128 5.70 13.89 -3.20
N ILE A 129 4.85 14.86 -3.53
CA ILE A 129 3.41 14.66 -3.60
C ILE A 129 3.03 14.14 -4.98
N TYR A 130 2.39 12.98 -4.99
CA TYR A 130 1.80 12.37 -6.17
C TYR A 130 0.28 12.57 -6.14
N LYS A 131 -0.30 12.83 -7.30
CA LYS A 131 -1.75 12.85 -7.52
C LYS A 131 -2.03 12.14 -8.82
N THR A 132 -2.62 10.97 -8.74
CA THR A 132 -2.94 10.16 -9.91
C THR A 132 -4.41 9.82 -9.93
N ARG A 133 -5.00 9.87 -11.11
CA ARG A 133 -6.41 9.54 -11.32
C ARG A 133 -6.52 8.11 -11.83
N HIS A 134 -7.28 7.30 -11.10
CA HIS A 134 -7.59 5.92 -11.48
C HIS A 134 -9.10 5.69 -11.59
N PRO A 135 -9.56 4.79 -12.47
CA PRO A 135 -10.96 4.35 -12.43
C PRO A 135 -11.21 3.62 -11.11
N VAL A 136 -12.38 3.83 -10.51
CA VAL A 136 -12.78 3.12 -9.29
C VAL A 136 -12.88 1.61 -9.54
N VAL A 137 -13.26 1.21 -10.73
CA VAL A 137 -13.33 -0.20 -11.14
C VAL A 137 -12.28 -0.50 -12.20
N HIS A 138 -11.40 -1.44 -11.91
CA HIS A 138 -10.42 -1.95 -12.86
C HIS A 138 -10.89 -3.24 -13.50
N THR A 139 -10.83 -3.32 -14.82
CA THR A 139 -11.06 -4.57 -15.55
C THR A 139 -9.75 -5.33 -15.69
N GLN A 140 -9.72 -6.54 -15.16
CA GLN A 140 -8.59 -7.46 -15.19
C GLN A 140 -8.95 -8.74 -15.94
N LYS A 141 -7.96 -9.61 -16.20
CA LYS A 141 -8.22 -10.90 -16.85
C LYS A 141 -9.19 -11.80 -16.07
N LEU A 142 -9.24 -11.66 -14.75
CA LEU A 142 -10.08 -12.45 -13.85
C LEU A 142 -11.42 -11.77 -13.52
N GLY A 143 -11.72 -10.63 -14.12
CA GLY A 143 -12.95 -9.89 -13.88
C GLY A 143 -12.72 -8.42 -13.49
N LYS A 144 -13.74 -7.79 -12.94
CA LYS A 144 -13.68 -6.41 -12.44
C LYS A 144 -13.33 -6.41 -10.94
N SER A 145 -12.52 -5.46 -10.53
CA SER A 145 -12.14 -5.23 -9.13
C SER A 145 -12.29 -3.77 -8.75
N ILE A 146 -12.62 -3.51 -7.49
CA ILE A 146 -12.64 -2.14 -6.94
C ILE A 146 -11.22 -1.77 -6.51
N CYS A 147 -10.81 -0.54 -6.82
CA CYS A 147 -9.58 0.05 -6.30
C CYS A 147 -9.86 0.74 -4.95
N TYR A 148 -9.07 0.42 -3.93
CA TYR A 148 -9.14 1.05 -2.61
C TYR A 148 -7.94 1.96 -2.39
#